data_fb7236cc0032bd782d776b02e035b366
#
_entry.id   fb7236cc0032bd782d776b02e035b366
#
_cell.length_a   1.000
_cell.length_b   1.000
_cell.length_c   1.000
_cell.angle_alpha   90.00
_cell.angle_beta   90.00
_cell.angle_gamma   90.00
#
_symmetry.space_group_name_H-M   'P 1'
#
loop_
_entity.id
_entity.type
_entity.pdbx_description
1 polymer ?
#
loop_
_entity_poly.entity_id
_entity_poly.type
_entity_poly.pdbx_seq_one_letter_code
_entity_poly.pdbx_strand_id
1 'polypeptide(L)'
;MPNTLTKAENFDGRIIGYTTVGIDAADDSFTLTDSFAVTDSAHKVKFVAPPSGVVEIFVSVYGDFLRRFAYFGLSDNATYNTLDVTHEHIVAQPPTASGDRVINHQWVITGLTAGTAYEYWFGAKSTHSLAIVLRWGGNATEEYAPFIMKATALPTAVADFAVYG
;
A
#
# COMPACT_ATOMS: atom_id res chain seq x y z
N MET A 1 36.70 5.90 19.30
CA MET A 1 35.40 6.48 19.72
C MET A 1 34.31 5.77 18.90
N PRO A 2 33.33 5.13 19.52
CA PRO A 2 32.24 4.56 18.75
C PRO A 2 31.46 5.71 18.11
N ASN A 3 31.33 5.66 16.81
CA ASN A 3 30.57 6.61 16.02
C ASN A 3 29.10 6.46 16.42
N THR A 4 28.65 7.24 17.39
CA THR A 4 27.23 7.35 17.71
C THR A 4 26.62 8.16 16.57
N LEU A 5 26.35 7.49 15.46
CA LEU A 5 25.44 8.01 14.45
C LEU A 5 24.15 8.32 15.19
N THR A 6 23.86 9.58 15.38
CA THR A 6 22.56 10.05 15.84
C THR A 6 21.56 9.55 14.81
N LYS A 7 20.80 8.56 15.21
CA LYS A 7 19.98 7.70 14.32
C LYS A 7 18.87 8.45 13.58
N ALA A 8 18.64 9.72 13.87
CA ALA A 8 17.60 10.54 13.25
C ALA A 8 17.89 10.85 11.76
N GLU A 9 19.14 11.10 11.42
CA GLU A 9 19.52 11.57 10.08
C GLU A 9 19.63 10.46 9.02
N ASN A 10 19.55 9.20 9.42
CA ASN A 10 19.81 8.05 8.55
C ASN A 10 18.54 7.31 8.07
N PHE A 11 17.34 7.76 8.41
CA PHE A 11 16.11 7.04 8.08
C PHE A 11 15.37 7.61 6.88
N ASP A 12 15.52 8.90 6.59
CA ASP A 12 14.77 9.56 5.52
C ASP A 12 15.08 8.94 4.14
N GLY A 13 14.05 8.56 3.43
CA GLY A 13 14.14 7.89 2.15
C GLY A 13 14.51 6.40 2.22
N ARG A 14 14.71 5.83 3.40
CA ARG A 14 14.98 4.39 3.54
C ARG A 14 13.70 3.57 3.54
N ILE A 15 13.76 2.44 2.88
CA ILE A 15 12.75 1.40 3.02
C ILE A 15 12.94 0.77 4.39
N ILE A 16 11.92 0.87 5.24
CA ILE A 16 11.89 0.36 6.62
C ILE A 16 10.99 -0.84 6.79
N GLY A 17 10.20 -1.17 5.76
CA GLY A 17 9.38 -2.37 5.67
C GLY A 17 9.14 -2.74 4.21
N TYR A 18 9.13 -4.03 3.91
CA TYR A 18 8.93 -4.52 2.56
C TYR A 18 8.26 -5.89 2.57
N THR A 19 7.28 -6.04 1.70
CA THR A 19 6.60 -7.32 1.48
C THR A 19 6.39 -7.49 -0.02
N THR A 20 6.65 -8.70 -0.49
CA THR A 20 6.28 -9.12 -1.84
C THR A 20 5.60 -10.48 -1.75
N VAL A 21 4.55 -10.67 -2.55
CA VAL A 21 3.78 -11.92 -2.62
C VAL A 21 3.62 -12.31 -4.09
N GLY A 22 3.74 -13.60 -4.37
CA GLY A 22 3.58 -14.11 -5.72
C GLY A 22 4.86 -14.16 -6.56
N ILE A 23 6.05 -14.10 -5.94
CA ILE A 23 7.30 -14.43 -6.63
C ILE A 23 7.48 -15.95 -6.59
N ASP A 24 7.67 -16.57 -7.75
CA ASP A 24 7.86 -18.02 -7.91
C ASP A 24 6.77 -18.87 -7.22
N ALA A 25 5.55 -18.34 -7.15
CA ALA A 25 4.40 -18.99 -6.53
C ALA A 25 3.28 -19.20 -7.56
N ALA A 26 2.39 -20.15 -7.28
CA ALA A 26 1.17 -20.31 -8.08
C ALA A 26 0.37 -19.00 -8.13
N ASP A 27 -0.38 -18.81 -9.20
CA ASP A 27 -1.30 -17.67 -9.32
C ASP A 27 -2.36 -17.70 -8.23
N ASP A 28 -2.65 -16.54 -7.70
CA ASP A 28 -3.71 -16.31 -6.73
C ASP A 28 -4.47 -15.03 -7.07
N SER A 29 -5.66 -14.90 -6.55
CA SER A 29 -6.53 -13.78 -6.89
C SER A 29 -7.51 -13.42 -5.80
N PHE A 30 -7.94 -12.16 -5.83
CA PHE A 30 -8.99 -11.64 -4.97
C PHE A 30 -10.00 -10.85 -5.77
N THR A 31 -11.26 -11.28 -5.75
CA THR A 31 -12.36 -10.56 -6.37
C THR A 31 -12.86 -9.47 -5.43
N LEU A 32 -12.84 -8.21 -5.89
CA LEU A 32 -13.31 -7.09 -5.10
C LEU A 32 -14.83 -7.15 -4.91
N THR A 33 -15.26 -6.84 -3.71
CA THR A 33 -16.67 -6.65 -3.36
C THR A 33 -17.00 -5.16 -3.23
N ASP A 34 -18.22 -4.81 -2.93
CA ASP A 34 -18.67 -3.43 -2.66
C ASP A 34 -18.30 -2.92 -1.27
N SER A 35 -17.74 -3.78 -0.45
CA SER A 35 -17.23 -3.45 0.87
C SER A 35 -15.71 -3.65 0.92
N PHE A 36 -15.01 -2.82 1.69
CA PHE A 36 -13.59 -3.03 1.91
C PHE A 36 -13.32 -4.38 2.57
N ALA A 37 -12.34 -5.08 2.04
CA ALA A 37 -11.78 -6.27 2.64
C ALA A 37 -10.27 -6.29 2.49
N VAL A 38 -9.57 -6.91 3.42
CA VAL A 38 -8.14 -7.26 3.26
C VAL A 38 -8.06 -8.31 2.17
N THR A 39 -7.23 -8.04 1.17
CA THR A 39 -7.18 -8.87 -0.05
C THR A 39 -6.48 -10.20 0.15
N ASP A 40 -5.53 -10.25 1.07
CA ASP A 40 -4.83 -11.45 1.53
C ASP A 40 -4.16 -11.16 2.87
N SER A 41 -4.01 -12.18 3.71
CA SER A 41 -3.34 -12.06 5.02
C SER A 41 -1.85 -11.72 4.91
N ALA A 42 -1.23 -12.02 3.77
CA ALA A 42 0.15 -11.66 3.44
C ALA A 42 0.29 -10.25 2.83
N HIS A 43 -0.80 -9.62 2.38
CA HIS A 43 -0.79 -8.29 1.79
C HIS A 43 -0.70 -7.20 2.88
N LYS A 44 0.43 -7.14 3.53
CA LYS A 44 0.71 -6.24 4.65
C LYS A 44 2.16 -5.82 4.69
N VAL A 45 2.43 -4.72 5.36
CA VAL A 45 3.79 -4.27 5.66
C VAL A 45 3.95 -4.05 7.16
N LYS A 46 5.09 -4.50 7.68
CA LYS A 46 5.52 -4.26 9.07
C LYS A 46 6.73 -3.35 9.08
N PHE A 47 6.73 -2.40 9.99
CA PHE A 47 7.84 -1.48 10.15
C PHE A 47 7.89 -0.92 11.57
N VAL A 48 9.04 -0.32 11.91
CA VAL A 48 9.18 0.50 13.13
C VAL A 48 9.14 1.96 12.68
N ALA A 49 8.28 2.75 13.32
CA ALA A 49 8.12 4.15 12.96
C ALA A 49 9.45 4.93 13.12
N PRO A 50 9.81 5.74 12.12
CA PRO A 50 11.03 6.56 12.16
C PRO A 50 10.88 7.69 13.18
N PRO A 51 11.97 8.36 13.54
CA PRO A 51 11.94 9.50 14.46
C PRO A 51 11.03 10.66 14.02
N SER A 52 10.84 10.83 12.71
CA SER A 52 9.91 11.82 12.15
C SER A 52 8.43 11.51 12.43
N GLY A 53 8.10 10.25 12.71
CA GLY A 53 6.72 9.79 12.80
C GLY A 53 5.98 9.83 11.46
N VAL A 54 6.70 9.95 10.33
CA VAL A 54 6.12 10.07 8.99
C VAL A 54 6.63 8.95 8.10
N VAL A 55 5.69 8.26 7.43
CA VAL A 55 5.99 7.10 6.59
C VAL A 55 5.17 7.16 5.31
N GLU A 56 5.81 6.90 4.18
CA GLU A 56 5.11 6.57 2.94
C GLU A 56 4.84 5.08 2.90
N ILE A 57 3.60 4.70 2.68
CA ILE A 57 3.19 3.34 2.35
C ILE A 57 2.91 3.29 0.86
N PHE A 58 3.62 2.44 0.14
CA PHE A 58 3.45 2.21 -1.29
C PHE A 58 2.91 0.81 -1.52
N VAL A 59 2.01 0.68 -2.49
CA VAL A 59 1.51 -0.60 -2.99
C VAL A 59 1.61 -0.66 -4.51
N SER A 60 1.93 -1.84 -5.02
CA SER A 60 1.85 -2.19 -6.43
C SER A 60 1.06 -3.48 -6.56
N VAL A 61 0.00 -3.45 -7.35
CA VAL A 61 -0.89 -4.59 -7.55
C VAL A 61 -1.38 -4.65 -8.99
N TYR A 62 -1.40 -5.85 -9.56
CA TYR A 62 -2.00 -6.12 -10.86
C TYR A 62 -3.49 -6.42 -10.70
N GLY A 63 -4.30 -5.99 -11.65
CA GLY A 63 -5.73 -6.33 -11.65
C GLY A 63 -6.41 -6.05 -12.97
N ASP A 64 -7.53 -6.74 -13.17
CA ASP A 64 -8.48 -6.50 -14.26
C ASP A 64 -9.52 -5.49 -13.80
N PHE A 65 -9.38 -4.25 -14.28
CA PHE A 65 -10.22 -3.12 -13.88
C PHE A 65 -11.34 -2.86 -14.89
N LEU A 66 -12.27 -3.77 -14.98
CA LEU A 66 -13.41 -3.72 -15.88
C LEU A 66 -14.40 -2.60 -15.51
N ARG A 67 -14.27 -1.42 -16.13
CA ARG A 67 -15.29 -0.34 -16.13
C ARG A 67 -15.87 0.03 -14.76
N ARG A 68 -15.12 -0.12 -13.68
CA ARG A 68 -15.57 0.12 -12.30
C ARG A 68 -14.58 0.98 -11.53
N PHE A 69 -15.07 1.69 -10.54
CA PHE A 69 -14.20 2.38 -9.60
C PHE A 69 -13.59 1.35 -8.65
N ALA A 70 -12.29 1.37 -8.53
CA ALA A 70 -11.57 0.66 -7.48
C ALA A 70 -11.11 1.64 -6.41
N TYR A 71 -11.19 1.19 -5.18
CA TYR A 71 -10.74 1.93 -4.00
C TYR A 71 -9.71 1.07 -3.28
N PHE A 72 -8.62 1.72 -2.88
CA PHE A 72 -7.62 1.12 -2.02
C PHE A 72 -7.64 1.80 -0.66
N GLY A 73 -7.37 1.05 0.39
CA GLY A 73 -7.34 1.52 1.74
C GLY A 73 -6.31 0.78 2.58
N LEU A 74 -6.04 1.32 3.74
CA LEU A 74 -5.18 0.71 4.75
C LEU A 74 -6.01 0.30 5.97
N SER A 75 -5.65 -0.84 6.54
CA SER A 75 -6.22 -1.37 7.77
C SER A 75 -5.13 -1.65 8.79
N ASP A 76 -5.40 -1.45 10.06
CA ASP A 76 -4.53 -1.88 11.16
C ASP A 76 -4.82 -3.30 11.65
N ASN A 77 -5.73 -3.98 10.98
CA ASN A 77 -6.19 -5.31 11.37
C ASN A 77 -6.31 -6.23 10.14
N ALA A 78 -6.07 -7.51 10.36
CA ALA A 78 -6.23 -8.55 9.33
C ALA A 78 -7.69 -8.71 8.84
N THR A 79 -8.67 -8.34 9.67
CA THR A 79 -10.05 -8.08 9.22
C THR A 79 -10.15 -6.59 8.96
N TYR A 80 -10.53 -6.18 7.75
CA TYR A 80 -10.49 -4.79 7.38
C TYR A 80 -11.24 -3.91 8.39
N ASN A 81 -10.50 -3.00 8.97
CA ASN A 81 -10.98 -1.97 9.85
C ASN A 81 -10.38 -0.65 9.38
N THR A 82 -11.21 0.30 9.03
CA THR A 82 -10.77 1.60 8.54
C THR A 82 -9.94 2.30 9.61
N LEU A 83 -8.65 2.49 9.35
CA LEU A 83 -7.77 3.30 10.20
C LEU A 83 -8.24 4.74 10.26
N ASP A 84 -8.52 5.28 9.07
CA ASP A 84 -9.03 6.62 8.85
C ASP A 84 -9.60 6.66 7.44
N VAL A 85 -10.77 7.25 7.27
CA VAL A 85 -11.41 7.47 5.96
C VAL A 85 -10.49 8.22 4.99
N THR A 86 -9.57 9.03 5.50
CA THR A 86 -8.56 9.73 4.69
C THR A 86 -7.58 8.79 3.98
N HIS A 87 -7.50 7.52 4.38
CA HIS A 87 -6.67 6.50 3.72
C HIS A 87 -7.45 5.65 2.71
N GLU A 88 -8.71 5.96 2.45
CA GLU A 88 -9.53 5.27 1.46
C GLU A 88 -9.60 6.10 0.17
N HIS A 89 -8.83 5.71 -0.83
CA HIS A 89 -8.66 6.46 -2.06
C HIS A 89 -9.28 5.77 -3.28
N ILE A 90 -9.86 6.54 -4.17
CA ILE A 90 -10.20 6.07 -5.52
C ILE A 90 -8.91 5.95 -6.31
N VAL A 91 -8.58 4.74 -6.76
CA VAL A 91 -7.31 4.47 -7.44
C VAL A 91 -7.49 4.13 -8.92
N ALA A 92 -8.69 3.73 -9.32
CA ALA A 92 -9.02 3.49 -10.71
C ALA A 92 -10.40 4.03 -11.03
N GLN A 93 -10.46 4.85 -12.09
CA GLN A 93 -11.71 5.19 -12.75
C GLN A 93 -11.94 4.23 -13.91
N PRO A 94 -13.19 3.90 -14.24
CA PRO A 94 -13.45 3.00 -15.32
C PRO A 94 -12.93 3.59 -16.64
N PRO A 95 -11.99 2.93 -17.30
CA PRO A 95 -11.72 3.22 -18.70
C PRO A 95 -12.95 2.83 -19.53
N THR A 96 -13.09 3.40 -20.68
CA THR A 96 -14.14 3.03 -21.65
C THR A 96 -13.97 1.59 -22.19
N ALA A 97 -12.80 1.00 -21.97
CA ALA A 97 -12.47 -0.39 -22.31
C ALA A 97 -11.97 -1.15 -21.06
N SER A 98 -12.17 -2.45 -21.02
CA SER A 98 -11.50 -3.35 -20.07
C SER A 98 -9.99 -3.24 -20.22
N GLY A 99 -9.26 -3.30 -19.13
CA GLY A 99 -7.81 -3.26 -19.18
C GLY A 99 -7.17 -3.81 -17.92
N ASP A 100 -6.40 -4.87 -18.16
CA ASP A 100 -5.46 -5.40 -17.19
C ASP A 100 -4.29 -4.44 -17.04
N ARG A 101 -3.95 -4.11 -15.80
CA ARG A 101 -2.83 -3.21 -15.52
C ARG A 101 -2.31 -3.35 -14.10
N VAL A 102 -1.07 -2.92 -13.93
CA VAL A 102 -0.51 -2.68 -12.60
C VAL A 102 -0.94 -1.29 -12.15
N ILE A 103 -1.47 -1.19 -10.93
CA ILE A 103 -1.71 0.07 -10.25
C ILE A 103 -0.68 0.24 -9.16
N ASN A 104 -0.05 1.40 -9.16
CA ASN A 104 0.80 1.86 -8.09
C ASN A 104 0.04 2.94 -7.32
N HIS A 105 0.02 2.81 -6.01
CA HIS A 105 -0.61 3.79 -5.14
C HIS A 105 0.22 4.01 -3.89
N GLN A 106 0.07 5.20 -3.29
CA GLN A 106 0.82 5.56 -2.08
C GLN A 106 -0.04 6.35 -1.12
N TRP A 107 0.27 6.19 0.16
CA TRP A 107 -0.27 6.96 1.27
C TRP A 107 0.88 7.60 2.04
N VAL A 108 0.63 8.76 2.62
CA VAL A 108 1.53 9.36 3.61
C VAL A 108 0.83 9.30 4.96
N ILE A 109 1.43 8.57 5.88
CA ILE A 109 0.96 8.41 7.25
C ILE A 109 1.79 9.29 8.16
N THR A 110 1.13 10.11 8.97
CA THR A 110 1.76 11.04 9.90
C THR A 110 1.32 10.74 11.34
N GLY A 111 2.02 11.32 12.31
CA GLY A 111 1.65 11.20 13.72
C GLY A 111 1.96 9.85 14.35
N LEU A 112 2.78 9.03 13.71
CA LEU A 112 3.23 7.77 14.29
C LEU A 112 4.17 8.00 15.47
N THR A 113 4.04 7.18 16.50
CA THR A 113 4.96 7.23 17.65
C THR A 113 6.31 6.61 17.27
N ALA A 114 7.35 7.43 17.27
CA ALA A 114 8.72 7.00 16.94
C ALA A 114 9.13 5.77 17.74
N GLY A 115 9.76 4.81 17.07
CA GLY A 115 10.23 3.57 17.67
C GLY A 115 9.15 2.51 17.94
N THR A 116 7.88 2.83 17.69
CA THR A 116 6.78 1.87 17.82
C THR A 116 6.65 1.03 16.55
N ALA A 117 6.40 -0.28 16.71
CA ALA A 117 6.12 -1.18 15.61
C ALA A 117 4.67 -1.02 15.13
N TYR A 118 4.51 -0.92 13.83
CA TYR A 118 3.22 -0.86 13.15
C TYR A 118 3.11 -1.97 12.11
N GLU A 119 1.89 -2.38 11.85
CA GLU A 119 1.54 -3.35 10.81
C GLU A 119 0.28 -2.84 10.11
N TYR A 120 0.37 -2.67 8.77
CA TYR A 120 -0.76 -2.23 7.98
C TYR A 120 -1.04 -3.25 6.87
N TRP A 121 -2.32 -3.59 6.74
CA TRP A 121 -2.84 -4.46 5.69
C TRP A 121 -3.40 -3.65 4.55
N PHE A 122 -3.23 -4.17 3.35
CA PHE A 122 -3.84 -3.63 2.15
C PHE A 122 -5.29 -4.09 2.05
N GLY A 123 -6.19 -3.14 1.92
CA GLY A 123 -7.61 -3.35 1.69
C GLY A 123 -8.06 -2.77 0.36
N ALA A 124 -9.06 -3.39 -0.24
CA ALA A 124 -9.62 -2.91 -1.48
C ALA A 124 -11.13 -3.19 -1.58
N LYS A 125 -11.82 -2.36 -2.37
CA LYS A 125 -13.22 -2.56 -2.77
C LYS A 125 -13.47 -2.03 -4.17
N SER A 126 -14.62 -2.37 -4.75
CA SER A 126 -15.15 -1.76 -5.97
C SER A 126 -16.54 -1.18 -5.74
N THR A 127 -17.04 -0.32 -6.63
CA THR A 127 -18.41 0.22 -6.52
C THR A 127 -19.51 -0.79 -6.81
N HIS A 128 -19.15 -1.97 -7.30
CA HIS A 128 -20.09 -3.05 -7.60
C HIS A 128 -19.44 -4.40 -7.38
N SER A 129 -20.19 -5.36 -6.92
CA SER A 129 -19.79 -6.74 -6.61
C SER A 129 -19.41 -7.59 -7.84
N LEU A 130 -19.16 -6.99 -8.98
CA LEU A 130 -18.82 -7.72 -10.19
C LEU A 130 -17.53 -7.18 -10.80
N ALA A 131 -16.53 -8.05 -10.81
CA ALA A 131 -15.53 -8.18 -11.84
C ALA A 131 -14.28 -7.28 -11.80
N ILE A 132 -13.88 -6.68 -10.68
CA ILE A 132 -12.47 -6.34 -10.52
C ILE A 132 -11.81 -7.50 -9.78
N VAL A 133 -10.84 -8.11 -10.44
CA VAL A 133 -10.05 -9.20 -9.85
C VAL A 133 -8.61 -8.72 -9.74
N LEU A 134 -8.11 -8.65 -8.53
CA LEU A 134 -6.68 -8.48 -8.29
C LEU A 134 -5.99 -9.84 -8.45
N ARG A 135 -4.79 -9.86 -9.02
CA ARG A 135 -4.03 -11.09 -9.28
C ARG A 135 -2.56 -10.90 -8.93
N TRP A 136 -1.92 -11.98 -8.52
CA TRP A 136 -0.48 -12.01 -8.25
C TRP A 136 0.04 -13.43 -8.40
N GLY A 137 1.35 -13.57 -8.61
CA GLY A 137 1.96 -14.85 -8.87
C GLY A 137 1.71 -15.35 -10.28
N GLY A 138 2.02 -16.58 -10.51
CA GLY A 138 1.80 -17.18 -11.83
C GLY A 138 2.50 -18.52 -11.98
N ASN A 139 2.23 -19.12 -13.11
CA ASN A 139 2.85 -20.36 -13.55
C ASN A 139 3.46 -20.16 -14.94
N ALA A 140 4.06 -21.19 -15.50
CA ALA A 140 4.72 -21.14 -16.80
C ALA A 140 3.81 -20.68 -17.98
N THR A 141 2.52 -20.49 -17.76
CA THR A 141 1.55 -20.12 -18.79
C THR A 141 1.05 -18.70 -18.63
N GLU A 142 0.85 -18.24 -17.39
CA GLU A 142 0.41 -16.89 -17.04
C GLU A 142 1.17 -16.40 -15.81
N GLU A 143 1.89 -15.28 -15.96
CA GLU A 143 2.58 -14.65 -14.85
C GLU A 143 2.02 -13.25 -14.64
N TYR A 144 1.47 -13.03 -13.46
CA TYR A 144 1.03 -11.71 -13.01
C TYR A 144 2.15 -11.02 -12.22
N ALA A 145 2.17 -9.70 -12.30
CA ALA A 145 3.11 -8.93 -11.48
C ALA A 145 2.91 -9.29 -10.00
N PRO A 146 4.00 -9.48 -9.23
CA PRO A 146 3.88 -9.76 -7.81
C PRO A 146 3.22 -8.58 -7.10
N PHE A 147 2.46 -8.87 -6.05
CA PHE A 147 2.05 -7.85 -5.10
C PHE A 147 3.28 -7.31 -4.37
N ILE A 148 3.37 -6.01 -4.26
CA ILE A 148 4.45 -5.34 -3.51
C ILE A 148 3.82 -4.33 -2.55
N MET A 149 4.26 -4.34 -1.30
CA MET A 149 3.95 -3.31 -0.33
C MET A 149 5.20 -2.90 0.42
N LYS A 150 5.47 -1.61 0.52
CA LYS A 150 6.66 -1.09 1.20
C LYS A 150 6.34 0.11 2.06
N ALA A 151 7.09 0.26 3.14
CA ALA A 151 7.12 1.43 3.99
C ALA A 151 8.45 2.15 3.83
N THR A 152 8.41 3.44 3.55
CA THR A 152 9.59 4.31 3.41
C THR A 152 9.53 5.40 4.46
N ALA A 153 10.60 5.58 5.22
CA ALA A 153 10.71 6.67 6.18
C ALA A 153 10.78 8.00 5.44
N LEU A 154 9.93 8.95 5.84
CA LEU A 154 9.93 10.31 5.32
C LEU A 154 10.43 11.30 6.37
N PRO A 155 11.00 12.45 5.95
CA PRO A 155 11.30 13.55 6.87
C PRO A 155 9.99 14.12 7.45
N THR A 156 10.13 14.86 8.54
CA THR A 156 9.01 15.67 9.04
C THR A 156 8.57 16.64 7.95
N ALA A 157 7.29 16.65 7.62
CA ALA A 157 6.76 17.58 6.65
C ALA A 157 7.06 19.02 7.11
N VAL A 158 7.66 19.82 6.23
CA VAL A 158 7.80 21.25 6.48
C VAL A 158 6.40 21.86 6.30
N ALA A 159 5.79 22.24 7.42
CA ALA A 159 4.60 23.07 7.39
C ALA A 159 5.02 24.47 6.92
N ASP A 160 4.37 24.99 5.91
CA ASP A 160 4.57 26.30 5.29
C ASP A 160 5.88 26.46 4.49
N PHE A 161 5.81 26.09 3.22
CA PHE A 161 6.54 26.86 2.24
C PHE A 161 5.91 28.27 2.24
N ALA A 162 6.55 29.21 2.93
CA ALA A 162 6.29 30.63 2.68
C ALA A 162 6.50 30.83 1.17
N VAL A 163 5.44 31.11 0.45
CA VAL A 163 5.53 31.53 -0.95
C VAL A 163 6.29 32.86 -0.88
N TYR A 164 7.55 32.85 -1.23
CA TYR A 164 8.28 34.09 -1.49
C TYR A 164 7.63 34.70 -2.72
N GLY A 165 6.71 35.64 -2.47
CA GLY A 165 6.16 36.55 -3.46
C GLY A 165 7.18 37.59 -3.86
#